data_2b492693cae97c0f4ba0c0bf7759ef21
#
_entry.id   2b492693cae97c0f4ba0c0bf7759ef21
#
_cell.length_a   1.000
_cell.length_b   1.000
_cell.length_c   1.000
_cell.angle_alpha   90.00
_cell.angle_beta   90.00
_cell.angle_gamma   90.00
#
_symmetry.space_group_name_H-M   'P 1'
#
loop_
_entity.id
_entity.type
_entity.pdbx_description
1 polymer ?
#
loop_
_entity_poly.entity_id
_entity_poly.type
_entity_poly.pdbx_seq_one_letter_code
_entity_poly.pdbx_strand_id
1 'polypeptide(L)'
;MESDDATFEDKFELRPVAGLTRGLPLADLEALTVAAIRTHRRLVDKADKLFQALPDAYKSGKAAGGTRHLCYIEAAIEMHAQMSVVNTLISILGFIPKASVN
;
A
#
# COMPACT_ATOMS: atom_id res chain seq x y z
N MET A 1 -0.18 24.66 -14.32
CA MET A 1 0.08 24.33 -13.80
C MET A 1 0.58 23.36 -13.90
N GLU A 2 1.08 23.09 -13.77
CA GLU A 2 1.61 22.34 -13.81
C GLU A 2 1.47 21.31 -14.24
N SER A 3 2.23 20.73 -14.94
CA SER A 3 2.02 19.54 -15.26
C SER A 3 1.64 18.82 -14.20
N ASP A 4 0.50 18.71 -14.06
CA ASP A 4 -0.06 18.12 -12.96
C ASP A 4 0.15 16.66 -12.89
N ASP A 5 0.38 16.00 -14.02
CA ASP A 5 0.55 14.55 -14.00
C ASP A 5 1.81 14.13 -13.32
N ALA A 6 2.93 14.77 -13.62
CA ALA A 6 4.16 14.43 -12.95
C ALA A 6 4.08 14.76 -11.48
N THR A 7 3.47 15.89 -11.15
CA THR A 7 3.31 16.27 -9.76
C THR A 7 2.41 15.31 -9.01
N PHE A 8 1.38 14.84 -9.69
CA PHE A 8 0.45 13.91 -9.08
C PHE A 8 1.14 12.59 -8.73
N GLU A 9 1.95 12.07 -9.64
CA GLU A 9 2.69 10.85 -9.38
C GLU A 9 3.66 11.01 -8.22
N ASP A 10 4.33 12.16 -8.15
CA ASP A 10 5.26 12.41 -7.05
C ASP A 10 4.57 12.39 -5.69
N LYS A 11 3.29 12.72 -5.63
CA LYS A 11 2.57 12.73 -4.38
C LYS A 11 2.37 11.35 -3.79
N PHE A 12 2.47 10.31 -4.60
CA PHE A 12 2.32 8.96 -4.10
C PHE A 12 3.64 8.34 -3.65
N GLU A 13 4.74 9.05 -3.84
CA GLU A 13 6.04 8.58 -3.36
C GLU A 13 6.36 9.24 -2.04
N LEU A 14 6.80 8.43 -1.10
CA LEU A 14 7.07 8.92 0.25
C LEU A 14 8.51 9.38 0.37
N ARG A 15 8.71 10.69 0.42
CA ARG A 15 10.05 11.26 0.54
C ARG A 15 10.84 10.76 1.75
N PRO A 16 10.20 10.59 2.93
CA PRO A 16 10.94 10.04 4.05
C PRO A 16 11.51 8.65 3.79
N VAL A 17 10.77 7.83 3.03
CA VAL A 17 11.26 6.49 2.69
C VAL A 17 12.48 6.61 1.78
N ALA A 18 12.42 7.50 0.79
CA ALA A 18 13.55 7.72 -0.08
C ALA A 18 14.78 8.18 0.71
N GLY A 19 14.59 9.08 1.66
CA GLY A 19 15.68 9.55 2.50
C GLY A 19 16.29 8.45 3.35
N LEU A 20 15.45 7.60 3.94
CA LEU A 20 15.91 6.51 4.80
C LEU A 20 16.69 5.45 4.03
N THR A 21 16.40 5.26 2.76
CA THR A 21 17.01 4.21 1.97
C THR A 21 18.21 4.70 1.14
N ARG A 22 18.52 5.99 1.23
CA ARG A 22 19.60 6.56 0.44
C ARG A 22 20.92 5.87 0.78
N GLY A 23 21.64 5.45 -0.26
CA GLY A 23 22.94 4.83 -0.08
C GLY A 23 22.92 3.36 0.30
N LEU A 24 21.76 2.75 0.40
CA LEU A 24 21.71 1.33 0.70
C LEU A 24 22.25 0.50 -0.46
N PRO A 25 22.96 -0.59 -0.16
CA PRO A 25 23.33 -1.54 -1.22
C PRO A 25 22.08 -2.07 -1.93
N LEU A 26 22.24 -2.41 -3.20
CA LEU A 26 21.11 -2.86 -4.01
C LEU A 26 20.40 -4.08 -3.38
N ALA A 27 21.18 -5.01 -2.85
CA ALA A 27 20.59 -6.21 -2.26
C ALA A 27 19.72 -5.88 -1.04
N ASP A 28 20.13 -4.92 -0.25
CA ASP A 28 19.36 -4.50 0.91
C ASP A 28 18.08 -3.77 0.50
N LEU A 29 18.18 -2.92 -0.51
CA LEU A 29 17.02 -2.22 -1.03
C LEU A 29 16.01 -3.21 -1.62
N GLU A 30 16.51 -4.22 -2.32
CA GLU A 30 15.64 -5.25 -2.87
C GLU A 30 14.94 -6.02 -1.76
N ALA A 31 15.68 -6.37 -0.69
CA ALA A 31 15.08 -7.07 0.45
C ALA A 31 13.99 -6.26 1.12
N LEU A 32 14.21 -4.95 1.28
CA LEU A 32 13.19 -4.07 1.83
C LEU A 32 11.95 -4.02 0.94
N THR A 33 12.17 -3.96 -0.36
CA THR A 33 11.06 -3.89 -1.32
C THR A 33 10.25 -5.17 -1.28
N VAL A 34 10.90 -6.33 -1.23
CA VAL A 34 10.22 -7.62 -1.12
C VAL A 34 9.40 -7.68 0.18
N ALA A 35 9.99 -7.23 1.29
CA ALA A 35 9.28 -7.22 2.57
C ALA A 35 8.05 -6.33 2.51
N ALA A 36 8.16 -5.17 1.86
CA ALA A 36 7.03 -4.25 1.72
C ALA A 36 5.92 -4.86 0.86
N ILE A 37 6.28 -5.56 -0.21
CA ILE A 37 5.31 -6.23 -1.07
C ILE A 37 4.56 -7.30 -0.28
N ARG A 38 5.28 -8.09 0.52
CA ARG A 38 4.65 -9.11 1.34
C ARG A 38 3.70 -8.52 2.37
N THR A 39 4.10 -7.42 2.98
CA THR A 39 3.23 -6.71 3.92
C THR A 39 1.97 -6.24 3.23
N HIS A 40 2.11 -5.67 2.03
CA HIS A 40 0.95 -5.22 1.27
C HIS A 40 -0.01 -6.38 0.99
N ARG A 41 0.50 -7.55 0.61
CA ARG A 41 -0.35 -8.71 0.37
C ARG A 41 -1.14 -9.13 1.60
N ARG A 42 -0.51 -9.09 2.77
CA ARG A 42 -1.20 -9.40 4.02
C ARG A 42 -2.31 -8.40 4.30
N LEU A 43 -2.05 -7.13 4.03
CA LEU A 43 -3.03 -6.08 4.27
C LEU A 43 -4.21 -6.16 3.29
N VAL A 44 -3.94 -6.56 2.04
CA VAL A 44 -5.00 -6.81 1.07
C VAL A 44 -5.90 -7.94 1.57
N ASP A 45 -5.31 -9.03 2.03
CA ASP A 45 -6.07 -10.17 2.54
C ASP A 45 -6.90 -9.77 3.75
N LYS A 46 -6.33 -9.01 4.67
CA LYS A 46 -7.05 -8.55 5.85
C LYS A 46 -8.24 -7.67 5.47
N ALA A 47 -8.02 -6.71 4.58
CA ALA A 47 -9.08 -5.80 4.16
C ALA A 47 -10.19 -6.57 3.45
N ASP A 48 -9.82 -7.54 2.61
CA ASP A 48 -10.80 -8.35 1.90
C ASP A 48 -11.67 -9.15 2.87
N LYS A 49 -11.05 -9.78 3.86
CA LYS A 49 -11.80 -10.55 4.84
C LYS A 49 -12.78 -9.68 5.63
N LEU A 50 -12.34 -8.49 6.01
CA LEU A 50 -13.21 -7.57 6.74
C LEU A 50 -14.35 -7.08 5.85
N PHE A 51 -14.09 -6.85 4.56
CA PHE A 51 -15.14 -6.47 3.63
C PHE A 51 -16.16 -7.59 3.48
N GLN A 52 -15.68 -8.84 3.29
CA GLN A 52 -16.58 -9.97 3.09
C GLN A 52 -17.45 -10.22 4.32
N ALA A 53 -16.99 -9.85 5.49
CA ALA A 53 -17.75 -10.02 6.72
C ALA A 53 -18.81 -8.94 6.93
N LEU A 54 -18.84 -7.89 6.10
CA LEU A 54 -19.86 -6.84 6.24
C LEU A 54 -21.20 -7.32 5.73
N PRO A 55 -22.29 -6.83 6.34
CA PRO A 55 -23.64 -7.11 5.78
C PRO A 55 -23.77 -6.57 4.37
N ASP A 56 -24.68 -7.17 3.60
CA ASP A 56 -24.84 -6.83 2.18
C ASP A 56 -25.13 -5.36 1.95
N ALA A 57 -25.88 -4.72 2.83
CA ALA A 57 -26.21 -3.30 2.68
C ALA A 57 -24.95 -2.45 2.69
N TYR A 58 -23.93 -2.85 3.46
CA TYR A 58 -22.67 -2.13 3.49
C TYR A 58 -21.86 -2.37 2.23
N LYS A 59 -21.87 -3.61 1.72
CA LYS A 59 -21.15 -3.94 0.50
C LYS A 59 -21.70 -3.20 -0.71
N SER A 60 -23.00 -2.96 -0.71
CA SER A 60 -23.66 -2.29 -1.83
C SER A 60 -23.68 -0.77 -1.69
N GLY A 61 -23.19 -0.25 -0.57
CA GLY A 61 -23.18 1.20 -0.34
C GLY A 61 -24.47 1.76 0.19
N LYS A 62 -25.44 0.90 0.56
CA LYS A 62 -26.72 1.35 1.09
C LYS A 62 -26.66 1.68 2.57
N ALA A 63 -25.67 1.20 3.29
CA ALA A 63 -25.46 1.49 4.70
C ALA A 63 -24.01 1.85 4.94
N ALA A 64 -23.75 2.66 5.95
CA ALA A 64 -22.42 3.11 6.27
C ALA A 64 -22.31 3.37 7.77
N GLY A 65 -21.09 3.26 8.29
CA GLY A 65 -20.79 3.62 9.68
C GLY A 65 -20.88 2.42 10.61
N GLY A 66 -20.49 2.64 11.85
CA GLY A 66 -20.48 1.61 12.87
C GLY A 66 -19.13 0.91 12.95
N THR A 67 -18.95 0.18 14.05
CA THR A 67 -17.66 -0.41 14.39
C THR A 67 -17.11 -1.33 13.30
N ARG A 68 -17.94 -2.20 12.77
CA ARG A 68 -17.46 -3.15 11.75
C ARG A 68 -17.05 -2.45 10.48
N HIS A 69 -17.83 -1.44 10.06
CA HIS A 69 -17.47 -0.67 8.86
C HIS A 69 -16.16 0.08 9.06
N LEU A 70 -15.99 0.68 10.24
CA LEU A 70 -14.76 1.41 10.54
C LEU A 70 -13.55 0.48 10.58
N CYS A 71 -13.70 -0.74 11.09
CA CYS A 71 -12.60 -1.70 11.05
C CYS A 71 -12.15 -2.00 9.62
N TYR A 72 -13.12 -2.19 8.72
CA TYR A 72 -12.79 -2.40 7.32
C TYR A 72 -12.10 -1.16 6.73
N ILE A 73 -12.64 0.03 6.99
CA ILE A 73 -12.07 1.27 6.44
C ILE A 73 -10.65 1.46 6.92
N GLU A 74 -10.38 1.23 8.21
CA GLU A 74 -9.02 1.35 8.74
C GLU A 74 -8.07 0.39 8.04
N ALA A 75 -8.50 -0.86 7.83
CA ALA A 75 -7.68 -1.84 7.15
C ALA A 75 -7.43 -1.44 5.69
N ALA A 76 -8.44 -0.89 5.04
CA ALA A 76 -8.30 -0.44 3.64
C ALA A 76 -7.36 0.75 3.55
N ILE A 77 -7.45 1.69 4.49
CA ILE A 77 -6.53 2.83 4.52
C ILE A 77 -5.10 2.34 4.70
N GLU A 78 -4.89 1.41 5.63
CA GLU A 78 -3.56 0.87 5.87
C GLU A 78 -3.00 0.18 4.62
N MET A 79 -3.85 -0.59 3.95
CA MET A 79 -3.47 -1.25 2.70
C MET A 79 -3.03 -0.24 1.65
N HIS A 80 -3.81 0.83 1.46
CA HIS A 80 -3.47 1.86 0.48
C HIS A 80 -2.21 2.64 0.86
N ALA A 81 -2.03 2.91 2.15
CA ALA A 81 -0.80 3.55 2.62
C ALA A 81 0.41 2.69 2.32
N GLN A 82 0.29 1.37 2.55
CA GLN A 82 1.38 0.44 2.26
C GLN A 82 1.67 0.39 0.76
N MET A 83 0.66 0.55 -0.09
CA MET A 83 0.90 0.60 -1.53
C MET A 83 1.79 1.77 -1.91
N SER A 84 1.66 2.90 -1.24
CA SER A 84 2.55 4.04 -1.46
C SER A 84 3.98 3.71 -1.07
N VAL A 85 4.17 2.94 0.01
CA VAL A 85 5.50 2.46 0.40
C VAL A 85 6.08 1.57 -0.70
N VAL A 86 5.30 0.60 -1.17
CA VAL A 86 5.73 -0.32 -2.22
C VAL A 86 6.11 0.45 -3.48
N ASN A 87 5.26 1.38 -3.91
CA ASN A 87 5.53 2.16 -5.12
C ASN A 87 6.80 2.97 -4.99
N THR A 88 7.02 3.57 -3.82
CA THR A 88 8.24 4.35 -3.58
C THR A 88 9.47 3.47 -3.67
N LEU A 89 9.44 2.31 -3.01
CA LEU A 89 10.59 1.40 -3.01
C LEU A 89 10.86 0.84 -4.40
N ILE A 90 9.83 0.48 -5.16
CA ILE A 90 10.00 0.02 -6.53
C ILE A 90 10.61 1.12 -7.39
N SER A 91 10.17 2.35 -7.22
CA SER A 91 10.71 3.49 -7.95
C SER A 91 12.20 3.69 -7.67
N ILE A 92 12.59 3.59 -6.39
CA ILE A 92 13.99 3.75 -6.00
C ILE A 92 14.82 2.57 -6.50
N LEU A 93 14.29 1.35 -6.39
CA LEU A 93 14.98 0.14 -6.82
C LEU A 93 15.14 0.10 -8.33
N GLY A 94 14.15 0.57 -9.07
CA GLY A 94 14.19 0.64 -10.52
C GLY A 94 13.60 -0.56 -11.23
N PHE A 95 13.15 -1.57 -10.50
CA PHE A 95 12.49 -2.75 -11.07
C PHE A 95 11.60 -3.40 -10.01
N ILE A 96 10.73 -4.28 -10.44
CA ILE A 96 9.85 -5.01 -9.52
C ILE A 96 10.51 -6.34 -9.17
N PRO A 97 10.94 -6.53 -7.92
CA PRO A 97 11.60 -7.77 -7.54
C PRO A 97 10.61 -8.91 -7.43
N LYS A 98 11.10 -10.14 -7.60
CA LYS A 98 10.28 -11.29 -7.32
C LYS A 98 10.10 -11.44 -5.83
N ALA A 99 8.85 -11.63 -5.42
CA ALA A 99 8.54 -11.88 -4.01
C ALA A 99 7.80 -13.20 -3.94
N SER A 100 8.20 -14.05 -2.98
CA SER A 100 7.48 -15.31 -2.82
C SER A 100 6.07 -15.03 -2.36
N VAL A 101 5.20 -15.95 -2.67
CA VAL A 101 3.79 -15.75 -2.44
C VAL A 101 3.42 -15.77 -0.99
N ASN A 102 4.10 -16.42 -0.17
CA ASN A 102 3.69 -16.58 1.20
C ASN A 102 3.82 -15.41 2.03
#